data_e997a24990a4713e62cef2080721ce80
#
_entry.id   e997a24990a4713e62cef2080721ce80
#
_cell.length_a   1.000
_cell.length_b   1.000
_cell.length_c   1.000
_cell.angle_alpha   90.00
_cell.angle_beta   90.00
_cell.angle_gamma   90.00
#
_symmetry.space_group_name_H-M   'P 1'
#
loop_
_entity.id
_entity.type
_entity.pdbx_description
1 polymer ?
#
loop_
_entity_poly.entity_id
_entity_poly.type
_entity_poly.pdbx_seq_one_letter_code
_entity_poly.pdbx_strand_id
1 'polypeptide(L)'
;MPRFTQGELEIMRILWEHGELKPAEIHSHFPRKITNPSLRSYLAILLDKGHIVRHRVGKAYFYRAKTRRESTFRSMLRDLTRVCCDGSVETLLCQLIRTQKLSEADLLELKRLSEEGQHFIAPPREEQQP
;
A
#
# COMPACT_ATOMS: atom_id res chain seq x y z
N MET A 1 12.08 -9.80 4.74
CA MET A 1 10.76 -9.20 4.62
C MET A 1 10.85 -7.74 4.58
N PRO A 2 10.39 -7.17 3.49
CA PRO A 2 10.43 -5.73 3.39
C PRO A 2 9.40 -5.14 4.34
N ARG A 3 9.92 -4.43 5.34
CA ARG A 3 9.03 -3.70 6.21
C ARG A 3 9.10 -2.24 5.83
N PHE A 4 7.94 -1.69 5.55
CA PHE A 4 7.84 -0.27 5.25
C PHE A 4 7.39 0.47 6.51
N THR A 5 8.01 1.61 6.75
CA THR A 5 7.46 2.57 7.70
C THR A 5 6.25 3.23 7.05
N GLN A 6 5.47 3.95 7.82
CA GLN A 6 4.29 4.64 7.29
C GLN A 6 4.65 5.60 6.16
N GLY A 7 5.68 6.42 6.35
CA GLY A 7 6.11 7.37 5.32
C GLY A 7 6.59 6.69 4.04
N GLU A 8 7.34 5.60 4.21
CA GLU A 8 7.81 4.81 3.06
C GLU A 8 6.63 4.24 2.29
N LEU A 9 5.65 3.70 2.99
CA LEU A 9 4.47 3.11 2.35
C LEU A 9 3.63 4.18 1.65
N GLU A 10 3.53 5.36 2.23
CA GLU A 10 2.83 6.49 1.61
C GLU A 10 3.48 6.88 0.27
N ILE A 11 4.80 6.87 0.20
CA ILE A 11 5.51 7.12 -1.06
C ILE A 11 5.25 6.00 -2.06
N MET A 12 5.34 4.75 -1.61
CA MET A 12 5.06 3.61 -2.49
C MET A 12 3.65 3.71 -3.07
N ARG A 13 2.67 4.08 -2.24
CA ARG A 13 1.30 4.24 -2.69
C ARG A 13 1.18 5.29 -3.80
N ILE A 14 1.84 6.43 -3.63
CA ILE A 14 1.84 7.49 -4.62
C ILE A 14 2.42 6.99 -5.95
N LEU A 15 3.54 6.29 -5.90
CA LEU A 15 4.18 5.77 -7.10
C LEU A 15 3.36 4.67 -7.76
N TRP A 16 2.69 3.83 -6.97
CA TRP A 16 1.80 2.81 -7.54
C TRP A 16 0.59 3.46 -8.25
N GLU A 17 0.07 4.53 -7.70
CA GLU A 17 -1.10 5.20 -8.27
C GLU A 17 -0.79 6.06 -9.47
N HIS A 18 0.33 6.77 -9.42
CA HIS A 18 0.63 7.80 -10.42
C HIS A 18 1.76 7.43 -11.39
N GLY A 19 2.45 6.33 -11.12
CA GLY A 19 3.57 5.91 -11.94
C GLY A 19 4.83 6.71 -11.64
N GLU A 20 5.60 6.99 -12.68
CA GLU A 20 6.88 7.64 -12.53
C GLU A 20 6.75 9.13 -12.24
N LEU A 21 7.39 9.60 -11.19
CA LEU A 21 7.24 10.98 -10.73
C LEU A 21 8.57 11.60 -10.28
N LYS A 22 8.64 12.90 -10.38
CA LYS A 22 9.73 13.69 -9.79
C LYS A 22 9.44 13.91 -8.30
N PRO A 23 10.47 14.20 -7.49
CA PRO A 23 10.26 14.46 -6.05
C PRO A 23 9.22 15.53 -5.75
N ALA A 24 9.21 16.62 -6.51
CA ALA A 24 8.22 17.68 -6.30
C ALA A 24 6.80 17.18 -6.52
N GLU A 25 6.62 16.29 -7.50
CA GLU A 25 5.32 15.70 -7.77
C GLU A 25 4.91 14.72 -6.67
N ILE A 26 5.85 13.92 -6.19
CA ILE A 26 5.59 13.03 -5.06
C ILE A 26 5.17 13.85 -3.85
N HIS A 27 5.89 14.93 -3.60
CA HIS A 27 5.60 15.82 -2.48
C HIS A 27 4.19 16.39 -2.58
N SER A 28 3.77 16.79 -3.79
CA SER A 28 2.45 17.36 -3.99
C SER A 28 1.31 16.39 -3.74
N HIS A 29 1.57 15.08 -3.89
CA HIS A 29 0.56 14.05 -3.66
C HIS A 29 0.61 13.46 -2.24
N PHE A 30 1.54 13.94 -1.43
CA PHE A 30 1.70 13.38 -0.09
C PHE A 30 0.47 13.71 0.76
N PRO A 31 -0.07 12.72 1.50
CA PRO A 31 -1.35 12.90 2.21
C PRO A 31 -1.29 13.82 3.44
N ARG A 32 -0.11 14.24 3.83
CA ARG A 32 0.07 15.12 4.97
C ARG A 32 1.28 16.01 4.70
N LYS A 33 1.47 17.01 5.52
CA LYS A 33 2.63 17.89 5.36
C LYS A 33 3.89 17.18 5.79
N ILE A 34 4.89 17.19 4.91
CA ILE A 34 6.23 16.72 5.23
C ILE A 34 7.23 17.73 4.67
N THR A 35 8.40 17.75 5.27
CA THR A 35 9.47 18.61 4.78
C THR A 35 10.18 17.97 3.60
N ASN A 36 10.85 18.76 2.80
CA ASN A 36 11.66 18.24 1.70
C ASN A 36 12.76 17.29 2.20
N PRO A 37 13.47 17.60 3.30
CA PRO A 37 14.47 16.66 3.82
C PRO A 37 13.85 15.33 4.24
N SER A 38 12.67 15.32 4.83
CA SER A 38 11.97 14.07 5.20
C SER A 38 11.64 13.24 3.96
N LEU A 39 11.10 13.91 2.93
CA LEU A 39 10.79 13.23 1.67
C LEU A 39 12.04 12.60 1.06
N ARG A 40 13.12 13.35 1.00
CA ARG A 40 14.38 12.86 0.45
C ARG A 40 14.95 11.69 1.24
N SER A 41 14.78 11.73 2.56
CA SER A 41 15.20 10.64 3.43
C SER A 41 14.44 9.36 3.12
N TYR A 42 13.12 9.44 2.98
CA TYR A 42 12.32 8.28 2.60
C TYR A 42 12.71 7.73 1.24
N LEU A 43 12.93 8.62 0.27
CA LEU A 43 13.34 8.19 -1.07
C LEU A 43 14.70 7.48 -1.03
N ALA A 44 15.64 8.01 -0.27
CA ALA A 44 16.95 7.40 -0.13
C ALA A 44 16.88 6.00 0.48
N ILE A 45 16.05 5.84 1.51
CA ILE A 45 15.86 4.55 2.16
C ILE A 45 15.23 3.56 1.19
N LEU A 46 14.21 3.98 0.46
CA LEU A 46 13.52 3.10 -0.49
C LEU A 46 14.43 2.70 -1.65
N LEU A 47 15.29 3.61 -2.11
CA LEU A 47 16.29 3.28 -3.14
C LEU A 47 17.28 2.26 -2.60
N ASP A 48 17.78 2.48 -1.38
CA ASP A 48 18.74 1.59 -0.76
C ASP A 48 18.16 0.18 -0.56
N LYS A 49 16.91 0.10 -0.17
CA LYS A 49 16.22 -1.18 0.01
C LYS A 49 15.82 -1.84 -1.31
N GLY A 50 15.92 -1.12 -2.42
CA GLY A 50 15.58 -1.66 -3.73
C GLY A 50 14.10 -1.68 -4.06
N HIS A 51 13.27 -0.92 -3.34
CA HIS A 51 11.84 -0.88 -3.58
C HIS A 51 11.44 0.11 -4.67
N ILE A 52 12.29 1.06 -4.95
CA ILE A 52 12.10 2.02 -6.02
C ILE A 52 13.38 2.11 -6.83
N VAL A 53 13.25 2.59 -8.05
CA VAL A 53 14.38 2.89 -8.92
C VAL A 53 14.18 4.30 -9.44
N ARG A 54 15.26 4.90 -9.87
CA ARG A 54 15.20 6.23 -10.45
C ARG A 54 16.04 6.30 -11.71
N HIS A 55 15.67 7.21 -12.58
CA HIS A 55 16.52 7.54 -13.71
C HIS A 55 16.54 9.05 -13.89
N ARG A 56 17.57 9.52 -14.54
CA ARG A 56 17.78 10.94 -14.72
C ARG A 56 17.41 11.35 -16.14
N VAL A 57 16.64 12.42 -16.23
CA VAL A 57 16.34 13.06 -17.50
C VAL A 57 16.73 14.53 -17.36
N GLY A 58 17.81 14.92 -18.02
CA GLY A 58 18.37 16.26 -17.84
C GLY A 58 18.87 16.42 -16.41
N LYS A 59 18.33 17.39 -15.69
CA LYS A 59 18.70 17.66 -14.30
C LYS A 59 17.71 17.04 -13.32
N ALA A 60 16.65 16.42 -13.80
CA ALA A 60 15.61 15.88 -12.95
C ALA A 60 15.75 14.37 -12.79
N TYR A 61 15.45 13.89 -11.59
CA TYR A 61 15.33 12.47 -11.33
C TYR A 61 13.85 12.09 -11.30
N PHE A 62 13.55 10.97 -11.95
CA PHE A 62 12.23 10.40 -11.95
C PHE A 62 12.27 9.08 -11.20
N TYR A 63 11.35 8.90 -10.26
CA TYR A 63 11.28 7.73 -9.40
C TYR A 63 10.08 6.88 -9.78
N ARG A 64 10.24 5.59 -9.77
CA ARG A 64 9.14 4.66 -9.99
C ARG A 64 9.25 3.47 -9.03
N ALA A 65 8.13 2.85 -8.74
CA ALA A 65 8.11 1.68 -7.89
C ALA A 65 8.69 0.47 -8.63
N LYS A 66 9.58 -0.25 -7.97
CA LYS A 66 10.08 -1.53 -8.46
C LYS A 66 9.31 -2.67 -7.79
N THR A 67 9.06 -2.53 -6.49
CA THR A 67 8.27 -3.50 -5.72
C THR A 67 6.80 -3.31 -6.06
N ARG A 68 6.11 -4.41 -6.35
CA ARG A 68 4.70 -4.35 -6.74
C ARG A 68 3.78 -4.21 -5.54
N ARG A 69 2.64 -3.56 -5.78
CA ARG A 69 1.60 -3.41 -4.77
C ARG A 69 1.14 -4.77 -4.24
N GLU A 70 0.90 -5.74 -5.13
CA GLU A 70 0.45 -7.06 -4.73
C GLU A 70 1.45 -7.79 -3.85
N SER A 71 2.74 -7.68 -4.16
CA SER A 71 3.79 -8.29 -3.37
C SER A 71 3.82 -7.70 -1.96
N THR A 72 3.68 -6.38 -1.88
CA THR A 72 3.64 -5.68 -0.61
C THR A 72 2.43 -6.09 0.20
N PHE A 73 1.27 -6.15 -0.44
CA PHE A 73 0.03 -6.56 0.21
C PHE A 73 0.14 -7.96 0.80
N ARG A 74 0.65 -8.91 0.02
CA ARG A 74 0.83 -10.29 0.49
C ARG A 74 1.77 -10.36 1.68
N SER A 75 2.86 -9.61 1.61
CA SER A 75 3.85 -9.59 2.69
C SER A 75 3.25 -9.00 3.96
N MET A 76 2.54 -7.89 3.86
CA MET A 76 1.90 -7.25 5.00
C MET A 76 0.80 -8.15 5.60
N LEU A 77 0.03 -8.80 4.74
CA LEU A 77 -1.03 -9.70 5.19
C LEU A 77 -0.44 -10.90 5.94
N ARG A 78 0.65 -11.46 5.42
CA ARG A 78 1.34 -12.56 6.08
C ARG A 78 1.86 -12.15 7.46
N ASP A 79 2.44 -10.97 7.56
CA ASP A 79 2.95 -10.45 8.82
C ASP A 79 1.81 -10.22 9.82
N LEU A 80 0.72 -9.62 9.37
CA LEU A 80 -0.44 -9.37 10.21
C LEU A 80 -1.02 -10.69 10.74
N THR A 81 -1.19 -11.66 9.86
CA THR A 81 -1.73 -12.97 10.22
C THR A 81 -0.83 -13.67 11.23
N ARG A 82 0.48 -13.64 10.99
CA ARG A 82 1.45 -14.27 11.87
C ARG A 82 1.49 -13.61 13.25
N VAL A 83 1.53 -12.29 13.28
CA VAL A 83 1.73 -11.56 14.54
C VAL A 83 0.44 -11.46 15.36
N CYS A 84 -0.67 -11.22 14.72
CA CYS A 84 -1.93 -10.94 15.43
C CYS A 84 -2.89 -12.11 15.50
N CYS A 85 -2.70 -13.12 14.65
CA CYS A 85 -3.66 -14.22 14.52
C CYS A 85 -3.01 -15.60 14.58
N ASP A 86 -1.82 -15.68 15.15
CA ASP A 86 -1.06 -16.93 15.30
C ASP A 86 -0.95 -17.74 14.01
N GLY A 87 -0.85 -17.05 12.88
CA GLY A 87 -0.74 -17.69 11.59
C GLY A 87 -2.04 -18.24 11.02
N SER A 88 -3.16 -18.00 11.70
CA SER A 88 -4.46 -18.55 11.29
C SER A 88 -5.24 -17.57 10.43
N VAL A 89 -5.48 -17.96 9.19
CA VAL A 89 -6.30 -17.17 8.26
C VAL A 89 -7.76 -17.12 8.74
N GLU A 90 -8.23 -18.22 9.33
CA GLU A 90 -9.59 -18.27 9.87
C GLU A 90 -9.77 -17.23 10.97
N THR A 91 -8.77 -17.10 11.86
CA THR A 91 -8.80 -16.11 12.92
C THR A 91 -8.83 -14.70 12.34
N LEU A 92 -8.00 -14.45 11.32
CA LEU A 92 -7.98 -13.16 10.65
C LEU A 92 -9.34 -12.82 10.06
N LEU A 93 -9.96 -13.76 9.36
CA LEU A 93 -11.26 -13.55 8.74
C LEU A 93 -12.35 -13.32 9.79
N CYS A 94 -12.33 -14.08 10.88
CA CYS A 94 -13.28 -13.87 11.97
C CYS A 94 -13.13 -12.48 12.58
N GLN A 95 -11.90 -12.04 12.79
CA GLN A 95 -11.66 -10.70 13.32
C GLN A 95 -12.15 -9.61 12.37
N LEU A 96 -11.96 -9.80 11.07
CA LEU A 96 -12.45 -8.87 10.06
C LEU A 96 -13.97 -8.78 10.07
N ILE A 97 -14.64 -9.94 10.13
CA ILE A 97 -16.10 -9.99 10.15
C ILE A 97 -16.64 -9.25 11.38
N ARG A 98 -16.04 -9.48 12.54
CA ARG A 98 -16.45 -8.84 13.77
C ARG A 98 -16.17 -7.34 13.78
N THR A 99 -14.94 -6.99 13.41
CA THR A 99 -14.49 -5.60 13.48
C THR A 99 -15.22 -4.71 12.49
N GLN A 100 -15.49 -5.24 11.31
CA GLN A 100 -16.16 -4.50 10.24
C GLN A 100 -17.66 -4.71 10.24
N LYS A 101 -18.19 -5.53 11.16
CA LYS A 101 -19.61 -5.81 11.29
C LYS A 101 -20.23 -6.24 9.97
N LEU A 102 -19.61 -7.23 9.34
CA LEU A 102 -20.07 -7.72 8.05
C LEU A 102 -21.31 -8.60 8.20
N SER A 103 -22.30 -8.35 7.38
CA SER A 103 -23.54 -9.14 7.33
C SER A 103 -23.37 -10.33 6.39
N GLU A 104 -24.34 -11.24 6.41
CA GLU A 104 -24.36 -12.35 5.45
C GLU A 104 -24.41 -11.84 4.02
N ALA A 105 -25.17 -10.77 3.77
CA ALA A 105 -25.23 -10.17 2.45
C ALA A 105 -23.88 -9.62 2.02
N ASP A 106 -23.14 -9.00 2.95
CA ASP A 106 -21.80 -8.51 2.68
C ASP A 106 -20.88 -9.65 2.30
N LEU A 107 -20.96 -10.77 3.04
CA LEU A 107 -20.09 -11.93 2.79
C LEU A 107 -20.39 -12.57 1.45
N LEU A 108 -21.65 -12.67 1.07
CA LEU A 108 -22.06 -13.20 -0.24
C LEU A 108 -21.52 -12.32 -1.36
N GLU A 109 -21.63 -11.01 -1.20
CA GLU A 109 -21.14 -10.06 -2.20
C GLU A 109 -19.63 -10.15 -2.32
N LEU A 110 -18.93 -10.24 -1.19
CA LEU A 110 -17.47 -10.38 -1.20
C LEU A 110 -17.03 -11.65 -1.91
N LYS A 111 -17.75 -12.75 -1.66
CA LYS A 111 -17.45 -14.02 -2.32
C LYS A 111 -17.64 -13.90 -3.83
N ARG A 112 -18.73 -13.27 -4.24
CA ARG A 112 -19.02 -13.05 -5.66
C ARG A 112 -17.91 -12.22 -6.33
N LEU A 113 -17.51 -11.14 -5.68
CA LEU A 113 -16.44 -10.27 -6.20
C LEU A 113 -15.13 -11.01 -6.32
N SER A 114 -14.80 -11.86 -5.34
CA SER A 114 -13.55 -12.62 -5.37
C SER A 114 -13.52 -13.64 -6.51
N GLU A 115 -14.67 -14.14 -6.90
CA GLU A 115 -14.77 -15.10 -7.98
C GLU A 115 -14.69 -14.43 -9.36
N GLU A 116 -15.14 -13.18 -9.45
CA GLU A 116 -15.13 -12.45 -10.71
C GLU A 116 -13.83 -11.76 -11.05
N GLY A 117 -13.10 -11.33 -10.04
CA GLY A 117 -11.91 -10.51 -10.29
C GLY A 117 -10.65 -11.12 -9.75
N GLN A 118 -9.67 -11.37 -10.62
CA GLN A 118 -8.42 -11.91 -10.19
C GLN A 118 -7.50 -10.85 -9.63
N HIS A 119 -7.70 -9.60 -10.00
CA HIS A 119 -6.86 -8.51 -9.57
C HIS A 119 -7.69 -7.34 -9.11
N PHE A 120 -8.80 -7.65 -8.48
CA PHE A 120 -9.68 -6.60 -8.04
C PHE A 120 -9.13 -5.92 -6.80
N ILE A 121 -8.69 -4.68 -6.99
CA ILE A 121 -8.40 -3.82 -5.86
C ILE A 121 -9.62 -2.91 -5.77
N ALA A 122 -10.46 -3.16 -4.76
CA ALA A 122 -11.62 -2.33 -4.58
C ALA A 122 -11.16 -0.88 -4.38
N PRO A 123 -11.88 0.08 -4.99
CA PRO A 123 -11.61 1.48 -4.66
C PRO A 123 -11.83 1.66 -3.16
N PRO A 124 -11.07 2.56 -2.54
CA PRO A 124 -11.28 2.80 -1.12
C PRO A 124 -12.74 3.17 -0.91
N ARG A 125 -13.36 2.53 0.07
CA ARG A 125 -14.71 2.88 0.39
C ARG A 125 -14.74 4.35 0.70
N GLU A 126 -15.55 5.03 -0.12
CA GLU A 126 -15.75 6.41 0.20
C GLU A 126 -16.42 6.38 1.53
N GLU A 127 -15.67 6.59 2.45
CA GLU A 127 -15.90 6.79 3.61
C GLU A 127 -17.10 6.90 4.09
N GLN A 128 -17.40 6.13 4.48
CA GLN A 128 -18.08 6.09 5.70
C GLN A 128 -17.40 6.93 6.67
N GLN A 129 -17.35 8.14 6.30
CA GLN A 129 -16.93 9.06 7.27
C GLN A 129 -18.03 9.24 8.25
N PRO A 130 -17.73 9.15 9.50
CA PRO A 130 -18.73 9.42 10.51
C PRO A 130 -19.29 10.81 10.39
#